data_3eae31de252029c1290ac7752ea33690
#
_entry.id   3eae31de252029c1290ac7752ea33690
#
_cell.length_a   1.000
_cell.length_b   1.000
_cell.length_c   1.000
_cell.angle_alpha   90.00
_cell.angle_beta   90.00
_cell.angle_gamma   90.00
#
_symmetry.space_group_name_H-M   'P 1'
#
loop_
_entity.id
_entity.type
_entity.pdbx_description
1 polymer ?
#
loop_
_entity_poly.entity_id
_entity_poly.type
_entity_poly.pdbx_seq_one_letter_code
_entity_poly.pdbx_strand_id
1 'polypeptide(L)'
;MLRILVVEDNPLVAKFYRLALERAGGFLVSFSEDVEDILAQIATSAFDGMILDVSLRNCRYRGRPVDGLEIAQLIRQTPGGKSLPILLATAHAMEGDRQRLLAASGANAYLEKPIYDPGVLVSKIHDVVGR
;
A
#
# COMPACT_ATOMS: atom_id res chain seq x y z
N MET A 1 -3.34 8.07 16.74
CA MET A 1 -4.09 7.38 15.68
C MET A 1 -3.21 7.26 14.45
N LEU A 2 -3.03 6.05 13.94
CA LEU A 2 -2.19 5.83 12.77
C LEU A 2 -2.87 6.33 11.50
N ARG A 3 -2.07 6.89 10.59
CA ARG A 3 -2.53 7.38 9.29
C ARG A 3 -2.02 6.45 8.20
N ILE A 4 -2.95 5.87 7.44
CA ILE A 4 -2.65 4.85 6.43
C ILE A 4 -3.09 5.36 5.06
N LEU A 5 -2.19 5.28 4.08
CA LEU A 5 -2.49 5.57 2.69
C LEU A 5 -2.76 4.26 1.96
N VAL A 6 -3.86 4.19 1.21
CA VAL A 6 -4.22 3.00 0.45
C VAL A 6 -4.24 3.31 -1.04
N VAL A 7 -3.54 2.50 -1.82
CA VAL A 7 -3.53 2.57 -3.28
C VAL A 7 -4.11 1.28 -3.83
N GLU A 8 -5.36 1.34 -4.24
CA GLU A 8 -6.13 0.20 -4.74
C GLU A 8 -7.15 0.71 -5.76
N ASP A 9 -7.17 0.13 -6.95
CA ASP A 9 -8.05 0.57 -8.03
C ASP A 9 -9.36 -0.22 -8.16
N ASN A 10 -9.50 -1.33 -7.43
CA ASN A 10 -10.75 -2.09 -7.40
C ASN A 10 -11.66 -1.51 -6.33
N PRO A 11 -12.87 -0.98 -6.71
CA PRO A 11 -13.75 -0.31 -5.75
C PRO A 11 -14.23 -1.19 -4.60
N LEU A 12 -14.45 -2.48 -4.86
CA LEU A 12 -14.91 -3.42 -3.82
C LEU A 12 -13.81 -3.69 -2.80
N VAL A 13 -12.59 -3.87 -3.27
CA VAL A 13 -11.43 -4.09 -2.41
C VAL A 13 -11.14 -2.82 -1.60
N ALA A 14 -11.19 -1.66 -2.24
CA ALA A 14 -11.00 -0.38 -1.56
C ALA A 14 -12.03 -0.18 -0.44
N LYS A 15 -13.29 -0.53 -0.70
CA LYS A 15 -14.36 -0.45 0.31
C LYS A 15 -14.07 -1.36 1.50
N PHE A 16 -13.61 -2.58 1.24
CA PHE A 16 -13.23 -3.51 2.31
C PHE A 16 -12.10 -2.93 3.16
N TYR A 17 -11.07 -2.38 2.52
CA TYR A 17 -9.96 -1.75 3.23
C TYR A 17 -10.45 -0.60 4.10
N ARG A 18 -11.31 0.25 3.56
CA ARG A 18 -11.86 1.39 4.32
C ARG A 18 -12.57 0.91 5.59
N LEU A 19 -13.48 -0.04 5.43
CA LEU A 19 -14.26 -0.54 6.57
C LEU A 19 -13.36 -1.22 7.61
N ALA A 20 -12.45 -2.08 7.15
CA ALA A 20 -11.56 -2.81 8.06
C ALA A 20 -10.62 -1.86 8.81
N LEU A 21 -9.98 -0.95 8.10
CA LEU A 21 -8.98 -0.07 8.70
C LEU A 21 -9.62 1.00 9.60
N GLU A 22 -10.73 1.58 9.17
CA GLU A 22 -11.40 2.61 9.97
C GLU A 22 -12.12 2.04 11.18
N ARG A 23 -12.89 0.96 11.00
CA ARG A 23 -13.71 0.40 12.08
C ARG A 23 -12.94 -0.55 12.99
N ALA A 24 -12.32 -1.57 12.41
CA ALA A 24 -11.59 -2.55 13.21
C ALA A 24 -10.26 -2.00 13.71
N GLY A 25 -9.58 -1.19 12.92
CA GLY A 25 -8.26 -0.65 13.26
C GLY A 25 -8.27 0.69 13.95
N GLY A 26 -9.32 1.48 13.75
CA GLY A 26 -9.38 2.84 14.28
C GLY A 26 -8.38 3.78 13.61
N PHE A 27 -8.00 3.50 12.36
CA PHE A 27 -7.01 4.30 11.62
C PHE A 27 -7.67 5.44 10.86
N LEU A 28 -6.88 6.48 10.57
CA LEU A 28 -7.24 7.49 9.59
C LEU A 28 -6.75 7.00 8.24
N VAL A 29 -7.65 6.90 7.26
CA VAL A 29 -7.35 6.29 5.98
C VAL A 29 -7.53 7.29 4.85
N SER A 30 -6.55 7.37 3.96
CA SER A 30 -6.61 8.14 2.73
C SER A 30 -6.47 7.21 1.55
N PHE A 31 -7.14 7.52 0.45
CA PHE A 31 -7.10 6.75 -0.78
C PHE A 31 -6.64 7.64 -1.93
N SER A 32 -5.81 7.10 -2.80
CA SER A 32 -5.43 7.78 -4.02
C SER A 32 -5.03 6.76 -5.09
N GLU A 33 -5.36 7.07 -6.34
CA GLU A 33 -4.93 6.28 -7.50
C GLU A 33 -4.05 7.13 -8.43
N ASP A 34 -3.89 8.40 -8.13
CA ASP A 34 -3.08 9.33 -8.91
C ASP A 34 -1.66 9.33 -8.35
N VAL A 35 -0.70 8.90 -9.15
CA VAL A 35 0.69 8.75 -8.70
C VAL A 35 1.30 10.07 -8.27
N GLU A 36 1.07 11.15 -9.03
CA GLU A 36 1.58 12.46 -8.66
C GLU A 36 1.02 12.91 -7.30
N ASP A 37 -0.28 12.66 -7.09
CA ASP A 37 -0.92 12.98 -5.81
C ASP A 37 -0.35 12.12 -4.67
N ILE A 38 -0.16 10.82 -4.92
CA ILE A 38 0.44 9.90 -3.94
C ILE A 38 1.81 10.42 -3.50
N LEU A 39 2.67 10.75 -4.46
CA LEU A 39 4.01 11.24 -4.16
C LEU A 39 3.98 12.57 -3.43
N ALA A 40 3.08 13.47 -3.82
CA ALA A 40 2.92 14.76 -3.16
C ALA A 40 2.44 14.59 -1.71
N GLN A 41 1.47 13.71 -1.48
CA GLN A 41 0.98 13.44 -0.12
C GLN A 41 2.08 12.86 0.77
N ILE A 42 2.87 11.93 0.25
CA ILE A 42 3.97 11.33 1.00
C ILE A 42 5.03 12.38 1.34
N ALA A 43 5.32 13.28 0.42
CA ALA A 43 6.31 14.33 0.65
C ALA A 43 5.87 15.38 1.66
N THR A 44 4.56 15.64 1.76
CA THR A 44 4.03 16.75 2.56
C THR A 44 3.25 16.32 3.80
N SER A 45 2.82 15.05 3.87
CA SER A 45 2.00 14.54 4.96
C SER A 45 2.71 13.37 5.64
N ALA A 46 2.50 13.25 6.94
CA ALA A 46 3.10 12.16 7.72
C ALA A 46 2.16 10.97 7.73
N PHE A 47 2.44 9.97 6.89
CA PHE A 47 1.76 8.67 6.97
C PHE A 47 2.58 7.73 7.83
N ASP A 48 1.89 6.87 8.58
CA ASP A 48 2.53 5.85 9.40
C ASP A 48 2.79 4.58 8.61
N GLY A 49 2.02 4.35 7.55
CA GLY A 49 2.19 3.21 6.67
C GLY A 49 1.30 3.31 5.45
N MET A 50 1.44 2.37 4.52
CA MET A 50 0.58 2.32 3.36
C MET A 50 0.33 0.89 2.90
N ILE A 51 -0.79 0.71 2.21
CA ILE A 51 -1.12 -0.52 1.50
C ILE A 51 -1.06 -0.21 0.02
N LEU A 52 -0.33 -1.00 -0.74
CA LEU A 52 -0.10 -0.77 -2.16
C LEU A 52 -0.38 -2.06 -2.92
N ASP A 53 -1.38 -2.03 -3.81
CA ASP A 53 -1.69 -3.18 -4.66
C ASP A 53 -0.62 -3.31 -5.74
N VAL A 54 -0.14 -4.54 -5.94
CA VAL A 54 0.85 -4.84 -6.98
C VAL A 54 0.22 -4.76 -8.37
N SER A 55 -1.03 -5.23 -8.50
CA SER A 55 -1.69 -5.41 -9.81
C SER A 55 -2.58 -4.23 -10.21
N LEU A 56 -2.08 -3.02 -10.05
CA LEU A 56 -2.81 -1.82 -10.47
C LEU A 56 -2.88 -1.76 -11.99
N ARG A 57 -4.06 -1.42 -12.51
CA ARG A 57 -4.32 -1.40 -13.96
C ARG A 57 -4.57 0.00 -14.52
N ASN A 58 -5.00 0.91 -13.67
CA ASN A 58 -5.44 2.24 -14.10
C ASN A 58 -4.52 3.37 -13.65
N CYS A 59 -3.39 3.04 -13.04
CA CYS A 59 -2.45 4.06 -12.58
C CYS A 59 -1.48 4.44 -13.69
N ARG A 60 -1.23 5.74 -13.83
CA ARG A 60 -0.28 6.29 -14.78
C ARG A 60 0.64 7.28 -14.09
N TYR A 61 1.87 7.36 -14.58
CA TYR A 61 2.84 8.34 -14.14
C TYR A 61 3.49 8.96 -15.37
N ARG A 62 3.35 10.28 -15.51
CA ARG A 62 3.87 11.03 -16.66
C ARG A 62 3.38 10.42 -17.99
N GLY A 63 2.08 10.06 -18.03
CA GLY A 63 1.44 9.51 -19.22
C GLY A 63 1.72 8.05 -19.50
N ARG A 64 2.53 7.37 -18.69
CA ARG A 64 2.90 5.98 -18.87
C ARG A 64 2.22 5.10 -17.82
N PRO A 65 1.68 3.93 -18.21
CA PRO A 65 1.12 3.00 -17.21
C PRO A 65 2.20 2.53 -16.24
N VAL A 66 1.85 2.48 -14.96
CA VAL A 66 2.75 1.96 -13.91
C VAL A 66 1.99 0.99 -13.03
N ASP A 67 2.69 -0.02 -12.53
CA ASP A 67 2.14 -0.97 -11.55
C ASP A 67 2.57 -0.61 -10.13
N GLY A 68 2.13 -1.44 -9.17
CA GLY A 68 2.46 -1.19 -7.76
C GLY A 68 3.94 -1.27 -7.45
N LEU A 69 4.69 -2.12 -8.14
CA LEU A 69 6.13 -2.23 -7.93
C LEU A 69 6.85 -0.95 -8.35
N GLU A 70 6.47 -0.40 -9.50
CA GLU A 70 7.05 0.85 -9.99
C GLU A 70 6.70 2.02 -9.07
N ILE A 71 5.46 2.06 -8.57
CA ILE A 71 5.03 3.09 -7.62
C ILE A 71 5.86 2.99 -6.33
N ALA A 72 6.08 1.77 -5.82
CA ALA A 72 6.89 1.59 -4.62
C ALA A 72 8.32 2.11 -4.82
N GLN A 73 8.90 1.85 -5.99
CA GLN A 73 10.23 2.35 -6.32
C GLN A 73 10.27 3.89 -6.35
N LEU A 74 9.24 4.50 -6.94
CA LEU A 74 9.12 5.97 -6.96
C LEU A 74 8.98 6.53 -5.55
N ILE A 75 8.20 5.87 -4.69
CA ILE A 75 8.02 6.28 -3.30
C ILE A 75 9.36 6.27 -2.57
N ARG A 76 10.18 5.24 -2.77
CA ARG A 76 11.48 5.15 -2.11
C ARG A 76 12.45 6.26 -2.52
N GLN A 77 12.21 6.89 -3.65
CA GLN A 77 13.01 8.01 -4.15
C GLN A 77 12.45 9.37 -3.75
N THR A 78 11.29 9.39 -3.09
CA THR A 78 10.58 10.61 -2.73
C THR A 78 10.88 10.99 -1.28
N PRO A 79 11.07 12.28 -0.95
CA PRO A 79 11.21 12.70 0.45
C PRO A 79 10.00 12.26 1.27
N GLY A 80 10.26 11.68 2.44
CA GLY A 80 9.21 11.11 3.28
C GLY A 80 8.87 9.67 2.94
N GLY A 81 9.31 9.17 1.79
CA GLY A 81 9.00 7.81 1.37
C GLY A 81 10.10 6.79 1.57
N LYS A 82 11.30 7.24 1.93
CA LYS A 82 12.47 6.36 2.05
C LYS A 82 12.29 5.26 3.07
N SER A 83 11.68 5.56 4.20
CA SER A 83 11.47 4.62 5.30
C SER A 83 10.00 4.42 5.64
N LEU A 84 9.10 4.85 4.77
CA LEU A 84 7.66 4.65 4.95
C LEU A 84 7.35 3.15 4.95
N PRO A 85 6.72 2.60 5.99
CA PRO A 85 6.32 1.19 5.97
C PRO A 85 5.31 0.92 4.86
N ILE A 86 5.65 -0.01 3.96
CA ILE A 86 4.81 -0.37 2.82
C ILE A 86 4.42 -1.83 2.94
N LEU A 87 3.11 -2.09 2.88
CA LEU A 87 2.53 -3.42 2.81
C LEU A 87 2.03 -3.64 1.38
N LEU A 88 2.67 -4.54 0.65
CA LEU A 88 2.21 -4.90 -0.70
C LEU A 88 1.03 -5.85 -0.60
N ALA A 89 -0.01 -5.61 -1.39
CA ALA A 89 -1.12 -6.55 -1.53
C ALA A 89 -1.03 -7.20 -2.90
N THR A 90 -1.05 -8.53 -2.94
CA THR A 90 -0.88 -9.27 -4.19
C THR A 90 -1.74 -10.53 -4.21
N ALA A 91 -2.32 -10.82 -5.38
CA ALA A 91 -3.03 -12.07 -5.63
C ALA A 91 -2.07 -13.18 -6.09
N HIS A 92 -0.82 -12.86 -6.36
CA HIS A 92 0.16 -13.78 -6.91
C HIS A 92 1.29 -14.01 -5.90
N ALA A 93 1.04 -14.92 -4.95
CA ALA A 93 2.01 -15.19 -3.90
C ALA A 93 2.51 -16.65 -3.97
N MET A 94 3.22 -16.98 -5.04
CA MET A 94 4.02 -18.19 -5.04
C MET A 94 5.27 -17.92 -4.21
N GLU A 95 5.76 -18.94 -3.52
CA GLU A 95 6.78 -18.76 -2.50
C GLU A 95 8.05 -18.04 -2.99
N GLY A 96 8.48 -18.29 -4.22
CA GLY A 96 9.62 -17.59 -4.79
C GLY A 96 9.33 -16.14 -5.19
N ASP A 97 8.06 -15.78 -5.37
CA ASP A 97 7.67 -14.43 -5.79
C ASP A 97 7.70 -13.43 -4.64
N ARG A 98 7.48 -13.87 -3.41
CA ARG A 98 7.48 -12.99 -2.23
C ARG A 98 8.79 -12.22 -2.09
N GLN A 99 9.90 -12.96 -2.04
CA GLN A 99 11.21 -12.36 -1.85
C GLN A 99 11.57 -11.46 -3.01
N ARG A 100 11.23 -11.88 -4.22
CA ARG A 100 11.47 -11.08 -5.42
C ARG A 100 10.68 -9.77 -5.40
N LEU A 101 9.40 -9.85 -5.03
CA LEU A 101 8.53 -8.67 -4.96
C LEU A 101 9.00 -7.69 -3.88
N LEU A 102 9.36 -8.21 -2.71
CA LEU A 102 9.85 -7.36 -1.63
C LEU A 102 11.18 -6.70 -2.00
N ALA A 103 12.10 -7.46 -2.59
CA ALA A 103 13.39 -6.93 -3.00
C ALA A 103 13.24 -5.88 -4.11
N ALA A 104 12.39 -6.14 -5.11
CA ALA A 104 12.21 -5.24 -6.25
C ALA A 104 11.48 -3.95 -5.85
N SER A 105 10.54 -4.04 -4.92
CA SER A 105 9.73 -2.89 -4.51
C SER A 105 10.32 -2.07 -3.38
N GLY A 106 11.16 -2.70 -2.55
CA GLY A 106 11.62 -2.08 -1.32
C GLY A 106 10.55 -2.05 -0.23
N ALA A 107 9.48 -2.83 -0.38
CA ALA A 107 8.42 -2.91 0.62
C ALA A 107 8.85 -3.70 1.84
N ASN A 108 8.15 -3.48 2.97
CA ASN A 108 8.48 -4.09 4.25
C ASN A 108 7.85 -5.46 4.44
N ALA A 109 6.66 -5.67 3.86
CA ALA A 109 5.95 -6.93 3.96
C ALA A 109 4.95 -7.05 2.82
N TYR A 110 4.32 -8.22 2.70
CA TYR A 110 3.29 -8.39 1.69
C TYR A 110 2.08 -9.08 2.31
N LEU A 111 0.93 -8.92 1.66
CA LEU A 111 -0.34 -9.51 2.08
C LEU A 111 -0.96 -10.19 0.88
N GLU A 112 -1.33 -11.47 1.03
CA GLU A 112 -1.92 -12.24 -0.04
C GLU A 112 -3.41 -11.96 -0.15
N LYS A 113 -3.87 -11.64 -1.35
CA LYS A 113 -5.30 -11.45 -1.64
C LYS A 113 -5.90 -12.79 -2.09
N PRO A 114 -7.19 -13.02 -1.88
CA PRO A 114 -8.16 -12.14 -1.24
C PRO A 114 -8.04 -12.14 0.28
N ILE A 115 -8.40 -11.01 0.89
CA ILE A 115 -8.38 -10.83 2.34
C ILE A 115 -9.83 -10.82 2.81
N TYR A 116 -10.19 -11.74 3.70
CA TYR A 116 -11.56 -11.84 4.19
C TYR A 116 -11.72 -11.38 5.64
N ASP A 117 -10.63 -11.36 6.41
CA ASP A 117 -10.68 -11.06 7.83
C ASP A 117 -10.08 -9.68 8.12
N PRO A 118 -10.91 -8.71 8.57
CA PRO A 118 -10.41 -7.39 8.93
C PRO A 118 -9.31 -7.44 9.99
N GLY A 119 -9.39 -8.38 10.93
CA GLY A 119 -8.39 -8.52 11.99
C GLY A 119 -7.02 -8.89 11.45
N VAL A 120 -6.96 -9.73 10.42
CA VAL A 120 -5.69 -10.09 9.77
C VAL A 120 -5.07 -8.86 9.14
N LEU A 121 -5.86 -8.06 8.44
CA LEU A 121 -5.36 -6.83 7.81
C LEU A 121 -4.83 -5.84 8.84
N VAL A 122 -5.59 -5.60 9.90
CA VAL A 122 -5.20 -4.68 10.97
C VAL A 122 -3.90 -5.16 11.65
N SER A 123 -3.81 -6.46 11.92
CA SER A 123 -2.62 -7.05 12.52
C SER A 123 -1.38 -6.86 11.64
N LYS A 124 -1.54 -7.05 10.33
CA LYS A 124 -0.44 -6.84 9.37
C LYS A 124 0.02 -5.39 9.35
N ILE A 125 -0.91 -4.45 9.44
CA ILE A 125 -0.56 -3.02 9.51
C ILE A 125 0.26 -2.74 10.76
N HIS A 126 -0.15 -3.23 11.92
CA HIS A 126 0.61 -3.04 13.15
C HIS A 126 2.00 -3.66 13.07
N ASP A 127 2.12 -4.84 12.47
CA ASP A 127 3.41 -5.51 12.28
C ASP A 127 4.36 -4.68 11.42
N VAL A 128 3.85 -4.13 10.32
CA VAL A 128 4.64 -3.35 9.37
C VAL A 128 5.05 -2.01 9.95
N VAL A 129 4.12 -1.35 10.64
CA VAL A 129 4.36 -0.03 11.24
C VAL A 129 5.20 -0.15 12.53
N GLY A 130 5.13 -1.27 13.21
CA GLY A 130 5.86 -1.48 14.45
C GLY A 130 5.19 -0.88 15.68
N ARG A 131 3.90 -0.68 15.60
CA ARG A 131 3.14 -0.09 16.72
C ARG A 131 1.88 -0.84 17.03
#